data_c837b795e45e63ef9555be5129ec73e0
#
_entry.id   c837b795e45e63ef9555be5129ec73e0
#
_cell.length_a   1.000
_cell.length_b   1.000
_cell.length_c   1.000
_cell.angle_alpha   90.00
_cell.angle_beta   90.00
_cell.angle_gamma   90.00
#
_symmetry.space_group_name_H-M   'P 1'
#
loop_
_entity.id
_entity.type
_entity.pdbx_description
1 polymer ?
#
loop_
_entity_poly.entity_id
_entity_poly.type
_entity_poly.pdbx_seq_one_letter_code
_entity_poly.pdbx_strand_id
1 'polypeptide(L)'
;MLGLNRKLRVFAWAAPVDMRKSFWSLAALVEAEGHVVVDGDAFLFVGRGCRRAKVLWFDGTGLVLLSKIIEQGHFAAIWERASTGVAMLTMSELMVFLEGCTVVGRSSIVAPTFSSAK
;
A
#
# COMPACT_ATOMS: atom_id res chain seq x y z
N MET A 1 -16.59 1.56 4.43
CA MET A 1 -15.78 1.69 3.26
C MET A 1 -15.96 0.49 2.38
N LEU A 2 -15.95 0.74 1.16
CA LEU A 2 -16.35 -0.21 0.18
C LEU A 2 -15.46 -1.40 0.19
N GLY A 3 -15.85 -2.47 0.79
CA GLY A 3 -15.12 -3.72 0.76
C GLY A 3 -13.92 -3.82 1.67
N LEU A 4 -13.49 -2.75 2.30
CA LEU A 4 -12.37 -2.81 3.23
C LEU A 4 -12.90 -2.96 4.64
N ASN A 5 -12.37 -3.90 5.37
CA ASN A 5 -12.76 -4.09 6.76
C ASN A 5 -11.53 -4.44 7.59
N ARG A 6 -11.72 -4.51 8.90
CA ARG A 6 -10.57 -4.65 9.78
C ARG A 6 -9.89 -6.00 9.71
N LYS A 7 -10.58 -7.00 9.23
CA LYS A 7 -9.99 -8.33 9.14
C LYS A 7 -9.23 -8.54 7.85
N LEU A 8 -9.26 -7.56 6.97
CA LEU A 8 -8.61 -7.67 5.71
C LEU A 8 -7.11 -7.64 5.88
N ARG A 9 -6.42 -8.51 5.19
CA ARG A 9 -4.96 -8.48 5.18
C ARG A 9 -4.52 -7.52 4.10
N VAL A 10 -3.40 -6.86 4.34
CA VAL A 10 -2.83 -5.95 3.38
C VAL A 10 -1.43 -6.42 3.03
N PHE A 11 -1.18 -6.60 1.75
CA PHE A 11 0.14 -6.98 1.27
C PHE A 11 0.76 -5.79 0.56
N ALA A 12 1.92 -5.37 1.02
CA ALA A 12 2.60 -4.20 0.46
C ALA A 12 3.80 -4.65 -0.36
N TRP A 13 3.86 -4.17 -1.59
CA TRP A 13 4.99 -4.48 -2.46
C TRP A 13 6.24 -3.80 -1.94
N ALA A 14 7.29 -4.60 -1.72
CA ALA A 14 8.54 -4.10 -1.17
C ALA A 14 9.52 -3.76 -2.28
N ALA A 15 9.01 -3.14 -3.32
CA ALA A 15 9.82 -2.62 -4.42
C ALA A 15 9.01 -1.51 -5.06
N PRO A 16 9.67 -0.52 -5.64
CA PRO A 16 8.93 0.54 -6.32
C PRO A 16 8.11 -0.03 -7.46
N VAL A 17 6.91 0.49 -7.63
CA VAL A 17 6.00 0.07 -8.68
C VAL A 17 5.72 1.26 -9.58
N ASP A 18 5.63 1.00 -10.87
CA ASP A 18 5.29 2.02 -11.84
C ASP A 18 3.85 2.49 -11.60
N MET A 19 3.71 3.74 -11.22
CA MET A 19 2.41 4.29 -10.86
C MET A 19 1.50 4.56 -12.05
N ARG A 20 1.97 4.30 -13.27
CA ARG A 20 1.10 4.34 -14.43
C ARG A 20 0.25 3.08 -14.54
N LYS A 21 0.63 2.02 -13.82
CA LYS A 21 -0.16 0.80 -13.80
C LYS A 21 -1.51 1.05 -13.16
N SER A 22 -2.50 0.31 -13.61
CA SER A 22 -3.85 0.47 -13.12
C SER A 22 -4.43 -0.92 -12.82
N PHE A 23 -5.74 -1.04 -12.82
CA PHE A 23 -6.45 -2.22 -12.33
C PHE A 23 -5.81 -3.54 -12.79
N TRP A 24 -5.76 -3.77 -14.08
CA TRP A 24 -5.36 -5.09 -14.58
C TRP A 24 -3.86 -5.31 -14.54
N SER A 25 -3.08 -4.27 -14.77
CA SER A 25 -1.64 -4.42 -14.71
C SER A 25 -1.16 -4.60 -13.27
N LEU A 26 -1.85 -3.98 -12.31
CA LEU A 26 -1.54 -4.22 -10.90
C LEU A 26 -2.01 -5.60 -10.48
N ALA A 27 -3.17 -6.04 -10.95
CA ALA A 27 -3.63 -7.40 -10.66
C ALA A 27 -2.65 -8.44 -11.18
N ALA A 28 -2.03 -8.16 -12.32
CA ALA A 28 -1.04 -9.08 -12.87
C ALA A 28 0.19 -9.18 -11.97
N LEU A 29 0.61 -8.07 -11.35
CA LEU A 29 1.69 -8.12 -10.38
C LEU A 29 1.33 -8.99 -9.18
N VAL A 30 0.10 -8.85 -8.71
CA VAL A 30 -0.38 -9.63 -7.58
C VAL A 30 -0.32 -11.12 -7.90
N GLU A 31 -0.81 -11.48 -9.08
CA GLU A 31 -0.84 -12.88 -9.48
C GLU A 31 0.57 -13.44 -9.68
N ALA A 32 1.48 -12.63 -10.16
CA ALA A 32 2.85 -13.06 -10.37
C ALA A 32 3.53 -13.41 -9.03
N GLU A 33 3.07 -12.85 -7.93
CA GLU A 33 3.59 -13.18 -6.61
C GLU A 33 2.81 -14.31 -5.94
N GLY A 34 1.89 -14.92 -6.64
CA GLY A 34 1.17 -16.07 -6.11
C GLY A 34 -0.09 -15.72 -5.33
N HIS A 35 -0.51 -14.47 -5.37
CA HIS A 35 -1.74 -14.07 -4.68
C HIS A 35 -2.90 -14.01 -5.65
N VAL A 36 -4.11 -14.04 -5.12
CA VAL A 36 -5.31 -13.96 -5.93
C VAL A 36 -6.08 -12.73 -5.50
N VAL A 37 -6.29 -11.81 -6.43
CA VAL A 37 -6.89 -10.52 -6.10
C VAL A 37 -8.28 -10.68 -5.51
N VAL A 38 -9.05 -11.64 -5.98
CA VAL A 38 -10.43 -11.78 -5.54
C VAL A 38 -10.61 -12.46 -4.18
N ASP A 39 -9.51 -12.77 -3.51
CA ASP A 39 -9.60 -13.44 -2.21
C ASP A 39 -9.88 -12.47 -1.06
N GLY A 40 -10.07 -11.22 -1.34
CA GLY A 40 -10.49 -10.28 -0.32
C GLY A 40 -9.37 -9.53 0.36
N ASP A 41 -8.14 -9.72 -0.06
CA ASP A 41 -7.01 -8.99 0.49
C ASP A 41 -6.82 -7.67 -0.24
N ALA A 42 -6.15 -6.73 0.39
CA ALA A 42 -5.78 -5.47 -0.24
C ALA A 42 -4.29 -5.49 -0.56
N PHE A 43 -3.92 -4.78 -1.61
CA PHE A 43 -2.54 -4.77 -2.10
C PHE A 43 -2.09 -3.32 -2.25
N LEU A 44 -0.99 -2.99 -1.57
CA LEU A 44 -0.45 -1.64 -1.55
C LEU A 44 0.79 -1.57 -2.43
N PHE A 45 0.83 -0.54 -3.26
CA PHE A 45 1.96 -0.29 -4.17
C PHE A 45 2.41 1.14 -4.00
N VAL A 46 3.72 1.35 -3.95
CA VAL A 46 4.30 2.68 -3.74
C VAL A 46 5.22 2.99 -4.91
N GLY A 47 5.13 4.20 -5.42
CA GLY A 47 5.99 4.62 -6.52
C GLY A 47 7.40 4.93 -6.04
N ARG A 48 8.32 4.97 -6.99
CA ARG A 48 9.73 5.14 -6.67
C ARG A 48 10.02 6.41 -5.87
N GLY A 49 9.33 7.49 -6.15
CA GLY A 49 9.55 8.74 -5.44
C GLY A 49 8.86 8.82 -4.10
N CYS A 50 8.11 7.80 -3.71
CA CYS A 50 7.37 7.75 -2.45
C CYS A 50 6.37 8.89 -2.28
N ARG A 51 5.90 9.45 -3.39
CA ARG A 51 4.89 10.49 -3.37
C ARG A 51 3.54 10.00 -3.83
N ARG A 52 3.50 8.81 -4.42
CA ARG A 52 2.27 8.22 -4.93
C ARG A 52 2.13 6.81 -4.41
N ALA A 53 0.91 6.44 -4.08
CA ALA A 53 0.61 5.09 -3.61
C ALA A 53 -0.73 4.67 -4.16
N LYS A 54 -0.88 3.37 -4.40
CA LYS A 54 -2.14 2.82 -4.87
C LYS A 54 -2.49 1.61 -4.03
N VAL A 55 -3.77 1.43 -3.80
CA VAL A 55 -4.28 0.25 -3.09
C VAL A 55 -5.33 -0.40 -3.96
N LEU A 56 -5.16 -1.68 -4.21
CA LEU A 56 -6.06 -2.46 -5.06
C LEU A 56 -6.74 -3.52 -4.22
N TRP A 57 -8.06 -3.66 -4.36
CA TRP A 57 -8.77 -4.75 -3.70
C TRP A 57 -10.03 -5.08 -4.49
N PHE A 58 -10.58 -6.26 -4.20
CA PHE A 58 -11.83 -6.69 -4.81
C PHE A 58 -12.92 -6.57 -3.75
N ASP A 59 -13.98 -5.83 -4.06
CA ASP A 59 -15.00 -5.51 -3.05
C ASP A 59 -16.18 -6.47 -3.06
N GLY A 60 -16.06 -7.55 -3.79
CA GLY A 60 -17.12 -8.53 -3.93
C GLY A 60 -17.81 -8.47 -5.29
N THR A 61 -17.74 -7.35 -5.95
CA THR A 61 -18.34 -7.20 -7.28
C THR A 61 -17.36 -6.71 -8.34
N GLY A 62 -16.25 -6.13 -7.92
CA GLY A 62 -15.30 -5.61 -8.90
C GLY A 62 -14.02 -5.17 -8.23
N LEU A 63 -13.08 -4.75 -9.05
CA LEU A 63 -11.82 -4.22 -8.54
C LEU A 63 -11.98 -2.76 -8.19
N VAL A 64 -11.44 -2.40 -7.05
CA VAL A 64 -11.42 -1.02 -6.58
C VAL A 64 -9.97 -0.60 -6.50
N LEU A 65 -9.69 0.60 -6.95
CA LEU A 65 -8.33 1.13 -6.90
C LEU A 65 -8.38 2.50 -6.27
N LEU A 66 -7.66 2.64 -5.16
CA LEU A 66 -7.47 3.91 -4.52
C LEU A 66 -6.11 4.42 -4.96
N SER A 67 -6.02 5.69 -5.34
CA SER A 67 -4.76 6.28 -5.77
C SER A 67 -4.59 7.58 -5.00
N LYS A 68 -3.44 7.73 -4.36
CA LYS A 68 -3.18 8.93 -3.57
C LYS A 68 -1.84 9.52 -3.93
N ILE A 69 -1.83 10.85 -4.07
CA ILE A 69 -0.60 11.63 -4.21
C ILE A 69 -0.50 12.47 -2.95
N ILE A 70 0.61 12.32 -2.23
CA ILE A 70 0.81 13.10 -1.03
C ILE A 70 1.40 14.46 -1.44
N GLU A 71 0.85 15.53 -0.89
CA GLU A 71 1.31 16.85 -1.28
C GLU A 71 2.59 17.25 -0.59
N GLN A 72 2.72 16.88 0.65
CA GLN A 72 3.92 17.23 1.42
C GLN A 72 4.48 16.00 2.06
N GLY A 73 5.79 15.88 2.07
CA GLY A 73 6.44 14.72 2.64
C GLY A 73 6.41 13.55 1.69
N HIS A 74 6.58 12.39 2.24
CA HIS A 74 6.68 11.15 1.47
C HIS A 74 6.00 10.03 2.22
N PHE A 75 5.54 9.04 1.47
CA PHE A 75 5.18 7.77 2.07
C PHE A 75 6.44 7.03 2.47
N ALA A 76 6.32 6.12 3.41
CA ALA A 76 7.44 5.27 3.78
C ALA A 76 7.84 4.40 2.59
N ALA A 77 9.12 4.18 2.43
CA ALA A 77 9.60 3.28 1.38
C ALA A 77 9.59 1.86 1.92
N ILE A 78 8.60 1.10 1.50
CA ILE A 78 8.41 -0.26 2.00
C ILE A 78 9.66 -1.10 1.78
N TRP A 79 10.33 -0.89 0.64
CA TRP A 79 11.50 -1.69 0.30
C TRP A 79 12.70 -1.44 1.20
N GLU A 80 12.66 -0.41 2.02
CA GLU A 80 13.72 -0.18 2.98
C GLU A 80 13.49 -0.93 4.28
N ARG A 81 12.29 -1.49 4.45
CA ARG A 81 11.94 -2.14 5.70
C ARG A 81 11.73 -3.65 5.53
N ALA A 82 11.29 -4.06 4.37
CA ALA A 82 11.01 -5.46 4.13
C ALA A 82 12.20 -6.12 3.49
N SER A 83 12.45 -7.36 3.87
CA SER A 83 13.56 -8.10 3.30
C SER A 83 13.15 -8.94 2.11
N THR A 84 11.87 -9.05 1.83
CA THR A 84 11.40 -9.85 0.71
C THR A 84 10.45 -9.00 -0.14
N GLY A 85 9.98 -9.57 -1.22
CA GLY A 85 9.21 -8.84 -2.20
C GLY A 85 7.86 -8.31 -1.73
N VAL A 86 7.32 -8.84 -0.65
CA VAL A 86 6.00 -8.42 -0.15
C VAL A 86 6.05 -8.37 1.36
N ALA A 87 5.54 -7.28 1.93
CA ALA A 87 5.41 -7.12 3.36
C ALA A 87 3.93 -7.18 3.73
N MET A 88 3.62 -7.63 4.92
CA MET A 88 2.24 -7.71 5.36
C MET A 88 1.97 -6.62 6.38
N LEU A 89 0.85 -5.91 6.19
CA LEU A 89 0.41 -4.87 7.11
C LEU A 89 -0.97 -5.19 7.62
N THR A 90 -1.28 -4.68 8.79
CA THR A 90 -2.66 -4.69 9.24
C THR A 90 -3.40 -3.55 8.55
N MET A 91 -4.72 -3.57 8.63
CA MET A 91 -5.51 -2.49 8.08
C MET A 91 -5.20 -1.19 8.79
N SER A 92 -4.97 -1.23 10.10
CA SER A 92 -4.60 -0.03 10.84
C SER A 92 -3.28 0.54 10.38
N GLU A 93 -2.32 -0.34 10.10
CA GLU A 93 -1.01 0.10 9.60
C GLU A 93 -1.14 0.73 8.23
N LEU A 94 -2.01 0.19 7.37
CA LEU A 94 -2.25 0.78 6.07
C LEU A 94 -2.82 2.19 6.21
N MET A 95 -3.78 2.37 7.11
CA MET A 95 -4.40 3.68 7.29
C MET A 95 -3.36 4.71 7.74
N VAL A 96 -2.50 4.31 8.67
CA VAL A 96 -1.45 5.20 9.13
C VAL A 96 -0.44 5.49 8.01
N PHE A 97 -0.11 4.46 7.24
CA PHE A 97 0.79 4.65 6.11
C PHE A 97 0.24 5.69 5.13
N LEU A 98 -1.04 5.60 4.83
CA LEU A 98 -1.65 6.51 3.87
C LEU A 98 -1.74 7.94 4.37
N GLU A 99 -1.58 8.16 5.66
CA GLU A 99 -1.49 9.51 6.21
C GLU A 99 -0.11 10.12 6.02
N GLY A 100 0.83 9.36 5.48
CA GLY A 100 2.17 9.87 5.27
C GLY A 100 3.12 9.58 6.40
N CYS A 101 3.01 8.40 7.00
CA CYS A 101 3.91 8.02 8.06
C CYS A 101 5.29 7.74 7.55
N THR A 102 6.28 7.95 8.37
CA THR A 102 7.65 7.75 7.97
C THR A 102 8.17 6.36 8.28
N VAL A 103 7.45 5.61 9.11
CA VAL A 103 7.90 4.29 9.52
C VAL A 103 6.77 3.30 9.33
N VAL A 104 7.08 2.15 8.75
CA VAL A 104 6.11 1.10 8.52
C VAL A 104 6.55 -0.11 9.32
N GLY A 105 5.59 -0.84 9.88
CA GLY A 105 5.86 -2.06 10.61
C GLY A 105 5.40 -1.93 12.04
N ARG A 106 5.74 -2.96 12.80
CA ARG A 106 5.14 -3.03 14.08
C ARG A 106 5.77 -2.16 15.08
N SER A 107 7.06 -1.97 14.98
CA SER A 107 7.77 -1.32 16.04
C SER A 107 7.45 0.14 16.16
N SER A 108 7.20 0.81 15.08
CA SER A 108 6.82 2.19 15.21
C SER A 108 6.30 2.71 13.92
N ILE A 109 5.06 3.07 13.94
CA ILE A 109 4.47 3.79 12.85
C ILE A 109 4.20 5.15 13.39
N VAL A 110 4.86 6.13 12.83
CA VAL A 110 4.83 7.47 13.34
C VAL A 110 4.26 8.37 12.27
N ALA A 111 3.28 9.14 12.63
CA ALA A 111 2.75 10.10 11.70
C ALA A 111 3.85 11.10 11.36
N PRO A 112 3.80 11.67 10.20
CA PRO A 112 4.79 12.65 9.81
C PRO A 112 4.70 13.78 10.76
N THR A 113 5.79 14.17 11.18
CA THR A 113 5.71 15.22 11.98
C THR A 113 5.65 16.32 11.20
N PHE A 114 5.13 16.89 11.57
CA PHE A 114 4.93 17.73 10.88
C PHE A 114 5.82 18.41 10.73
N SER A 115 6.49 18.19 10.92
CA SER A 115 7.29 18.55 10.65
C SER A 115 8.00 18.20 9.98
N SER A 116 8.18 17.78 9.94
CA SER A 116 8.89 17.45 9.29
C SER A 116 8.76 17.24 8.38
N ALA A 117 8.38 17.24 8.32
CA ALA A 117 8.27 16.92 7.44
C ALA A 117 8.07 17.50 6.64
N LYS A 118 8.07 17.97 6.53
CA LYS A 118 7.87 18.32 5.70
C LYS A 118 8.38 18.78 5.27
#